data_0b3765fff443f4cbf14934ece0b9655f
#
_entry.id   0b3765fff443f4cbf14934ece0b9655f
#
_cell.length_a   1.000
_cell.length_b   1.000
_cell.length_c   1.000
_cell.angle_alpha   90.00
_cell.angle_beta   90.00
_cell.angle_gamma   90.00
#
_symmetry.space_group_name_H-M   'P 1'
#
loop_
_entity.id
_entity.type
_entity.pdbx_description
1 polymer ?
#
loop_
_entity_poly.entity_id
_entity_poly.type
_entity_poly.pdbx_seq_one_letter_code
_entity_poly.pdbx_strand_id
1 'polypeptide(L)'
;MRGNVKKKYKKNYKGFYTAQFVPDISKVSNGHRREHCSANRSRLNMIGINQGQQIRIVRPIAKGNSTLAVYTVSDVHDQEPNTVFVGYTKPEDLRDRLELLSTSPFKGKVKAQVTMNLTDAEAEDKSEFVEHLIDNGYNTKLIVIAPHGGNIEKHTDKQAERICEQLPDKYVSAWICKGFKQGGGAYDRWHITSTDINEESFPKLKSIIGRHFEYSVAFHGWDNDSICIGGGESTPPHLKQQIKEAIVNAVLGSGISVETDEDRTCPGDFNGSNSGNIVNRLSTKGLQIEQSKKARTRYGIKIADSVTDIFDPLIKV
;
A
#
# COMPACT_ATOMS: atom_id res chain seq x y z
N MET A 1 42.98 0.28 36.68
CA MET A 1 42.65 -0.28 35.35
C MET A 1 41.58 0.61 34.69
N ARG A 2 41.99 1.35 33.65
CA ARG A 2 41.05 2.27 32.95
C ARG A 2 40.48 1.47 31.76
N GLY A 3 39.17 1.17 31.83
CA GLY A 3 38.44 0.49 30.79
C GLY A 3 38.28 1.37 29.55
N ASN A 4 38.78 0.94 28.42
CA ASN A 4 38.58 1.55 27.10
C ASN A 4 37.13 1.33 26.66
N VAL A 5 36.30 2.34 26.78
CA VAL A 5 34.97 2.38 26.17
C VAL A 5 35.16 2.61 24.68
N LYS A 6 35.03 1.55 23.89
CA LYS A 6 34.98 1.65 22.41
C LYS A 6 33.77 2.52 22.05
N LYS A 7 34.00 3.76 21.62
CA LYS A 7 33.00 4.59 20.95
C LYS A 7 32.51 3.84 19.71
N LYS A 8 31.29 3.29 19.75
CA LYS A 8 30.58 2.83 18.55
C LYS A 8 30.35 4.06 17.65
N TYR A 9 31.13 4.16 16.60
CA TYR A 9 30.85 5.11 15.53
C TYR A 9 29.45 4.80 14.98
N LYS A 10 28.47 5.68 15.23
CA LYS A 10 27.23 5.69 14.43
C LYS A 10 27.66 5.98 12.99
N LYS A 11 27.63 4.97 12.12
CA LYS A 11 27.72 5.19 10.67
C LYS A 11 26.55 6.12 10.31
N ASN A 12 26.85 7.35 9.90
CA ASN A 12 25.88 8.25 9.31
C ASN A 12 25.48 7.65 7.95
N TYR A 13 24.47 6.80 7.94
CA TYR A 13 23.89 6.31 6.71
C TYR A 13 23.20 7.51 6.02
N LYS A 14 23.71 7.89 4.87
CA LYS A 14 22.95 8.79 3.98
C LYS A 14 21.72 8.01 3.57
N GLY A 15 20.51 8.51 3.85
CA GLY A 15 19.25 7.85 3.49
C GLY A 15 19.00 7.75 1.97
N PHE A 16 20.04 7.94 1.15
CA PHE A 16 19.99 7.80 -0.30
C PHE A 16 21.36 7.52 -0.92
N TYR A 17 21.36 6.97 -2.16
CA TYR A 17 22.54 6.91 -3.04
C TYR A 17 22.17 7.24 -4.49
N THR A 18 23.16 7.60 -5.30
CA THR A 18 22.97 7.83 -6.74
C THR A 18 23.24 6.53 -7.50
N ALA A 19 22.38 6.23 -8.48
CA ALA A 19 22.49 5.04 -9.32
C ALA A 19 22.21 5.36 -10.79
N GLN A 20 22.66 4.48 -11.65
CA GLN A 20 22.14 4.33 -12.99
C GLN A 20 20.96 3.37 -12.96
N PHE A 21 19.86 3.76 -13.54
CA PHE A 21 18.66 2.96 -13.65
C PHE A 21 18.59 2.39 -15.07
N VAL A 22 18.39 1.09 -15.16
CA VAL A 22 18.30 0.35 -16.43
C VAL A 22 16.98 -0.38 -16.47
N PRO A 23 16.05 0.00 -17.38
CA PRO A 23 14.86 -0.80 -17.63
C PRO A 23 15.24 -2.17 -18.19
N ASP A 24 15.05 -3.24 -17.41
CA ASP A 24 15.39 -4.61 -17.80
C ASP A 24 14.50 -5.62 -17.08
N ILE A 25 13.54 -6.19 -17.81
CA ILE A 25 12.59 -7.18 -17.29
C ILE A 25 13.23 -8.53 -16.97
N SER A 26 14.40 -8.84 -17.54
CA SER A 26 15.08 -10.10 -17.30
C SER A 26 15.78 -10.15 -15.93
N LYS A 27 15.97 -9.00 -15.29
CA LYS A 27 16.66 -8.80 -14.00
C LYS A 27 15.70 -8.61 -12.83
N VAL A 28 14.40 -8.63 -13.07
CA VAL A 28 13.37 -8.39 -12.07
C VAL A 28 12.42 -9.58 -12.04
N SER A 29 12.13 -10.09 -10.85
CA SER A 29 11.24 -11.24 -10.65
C SER A 29 9.89 -11.06 -11.29
N ASN A 30 9.26 -12.19 -11.64
CA ASN A 30 7.90 -12.26 -12.18
C ASN A 30 6.87 -11.67 -11.20
N GLY A 31 5.64 -11.56 -11.64
CA GLY A 31 4.54 -10.99 -10.88
C GLY A 31 4.39 -9.50 -11.15
N HIS A 32 4.38 -8.67 -10.13
CA HIS A 32 4.09 -7.23 -10.25
C HIS A 32 5.27 -6.41 -10.80
N ARG A 33 5.88 -6.86 -11.91
CA ARG A 33 7.12 -6.30 -12.48
C ARG A 33 7.13 -4.78 -12.63
N ARG A 34 5.99 -4.18 -12.97
CA ARG A 34 5.90 -2.71 -13.10
C ARG A 34 6.19 -1.96 -11.80
N GLU A 35 6.06 -2.64 -10.65
CA GLU A 35 6.27 -2.09 -9.31
C GLU A 35 7.57 -2.59 -8.66
N HIS A 36 8.31 -3.45 -9.34
CA HIS A 36 9.49 -4.12 -8.83
C HIS A 36 10.79 -3.58 -9.43
N CYS A 37 11.86 -3.71 -8.65
CA CYS A 37 13.21 -3.44 -9.10
C CYS A 37 14.20 -4.44 -8.50
N SER A 38 15.36 -4.57 -9.17
CA SER A 38 16.53 -5.27 -8.65
C SER A 38 17.64 -4.26 -8.36
N ALA A 39 18.24 -4.33 -7.17
CA ALA A 39 19.23 -3.35 -6.76
C ALA A 39 20.46 -4.01 -6.10
N ASN A 40 21.61 -3.32 -6.13
CA ASN A 40 22.85 -3.84 -5.58
C ASN A 40 22.80 -3.95 -4.04
N ARG A 41 23.04 -5.15 -3.51
CA ARG A 41 23.00 -5.50 -2.08
C ARG A 41 23.84 -4.56 -1.22
N SER A 42 25.07 -4.28 -1.62
CA SER A 42 25.97 -3.44 -0.82
C SER A 42 25.48 -1.99 -0.73
N ARG A 43 24.85 -1.48 -1.79
CA ARG A 43 24.26 -0.13 -1.82
C ARG A 43 22.99 -0.03 -1.00
N LEU A 44 22.13 -1.04 -1.07
CA LEU A 44 20.93 -1.11 -0.22
C LEU A 44 21.34 -1.15 1.27
N ASN A 45 22.33 -1.97 1.63
CA ASN A 45 22.82 -2.03 3.01
C ASN A 45 23.37 -0.68 3.52
N MET A 46 23.95 0.15 2.64
CA MET A 46 24.40 1.50 3.00
C MET A 46 23.27 2.44 3.43
N ILE A 47 22.05 2.21 2.97
CA ILE A 47 20.87 2.99 3.32
C ILE A 47 19.89 2.24 4.22
N GLY A 48 20.26 1.04 4.68
CA GLY A 48 19.48 0.23 5.62
C GLY A 48 18.27 -0.46 5.00
N ILE A 49 18.31 -0.77 3.70
CA ILE A 49 17.23 -1.44 2.96
C ILE A 49 17.60 -2.90 2.68
N ASN A 50 16.65 -3.79 2.82
CA ASN A 50 16.74 -5.20 2.46
C ASN A 50 15.82 -5.54 1.28
N GLN A 51 16.02 -6.73 0.71
CA GLN A 51 15.09 -7.31 -0.26
C GLN A 51 13.67 -7.41 0.34
N GLY A 52 12.65 -7.17 -0.46
CA GLY A 52 11.25 -7.11 -0.06
C GLY A 52 10.79 -5.74 0.43
N GLN A 53 11.70 -4.82 0.75
CA GLN A 53 11.32 -3.47 1.18
C GLN A 53 11.09 -2.55 -0.01
N GLN A 54 10.31 -1.49 0.25
CA GLN A 54 10.06 -0.43 -0.72
C GLN A 54 11.17 0.61 -0.68
N ILE A 55 11.47 1.15 -1.85
CA ILE A 55 12.34 2.29 -2.06
C ILE A 55 11.65 3.34 -2.92
N ARG A 56 12.14 4.56 -2.85
CA ARG A 56 11.73 5.63 -3.75
C ARG A 56 12.81 5.86 -4.79
N ILE A 57 12.45 5.72 -6.07
CA ILE A 57 13.31 6.08 -7.20
C ILE A 57 12.99 7.52 -7.59
N VAL A 58 14.01 8.38 -7.65
CA VAL A 58 13.89 9.80 -8.03
C VAL A 58 14.69 10.03 -9.31
N ARG A 59 13.98 10.37 -10.39
CA ARG A 59 14.57 10.70 -11.68
C ARG A 59 14.58 12.21 -11.86
N PRO A 60 15.74 12.86 -12.02
CA PRO A 60 15.81 14.26 -12.42
C PRO A 60 15.21 14.46 -13.82
N ILE A 61 14.42 15.50 -13.98
CA ILE A 61 13.93 16.01 -15.26
C ILE A 61 14.42 17.45 -15.46
N ALA A 62 14.07 18.08 -16.57
CA ALA A 62 14.59 19.43 -16.91
C ALA A 62 14.26 20.49 -15.82
N LYS A 63 15.10 21.52 -15.72
CA LYS A 63 14.89 22.72 -14.88
C LYS A 63 14.80 22.48 -13.37
N GLY A 64 15.55 21.50 -12.84
CA GLY A 64 15.57 21.24 -11.39
C GLY A 64 14.39 20.42 -10.86
N ASN A 65 13.42 20.08 -11.70
CA ASN A 65 12.32 19.22 -11.36
C ASN A 65 12.76 17.74 -11.34
N SER A 66 11.99 16.91 -10.67
CA SER A 66 12.18 15.46 -10.67
C SER A 66 10.83 14.74 -10.65
N THR A 67 10.77 13.61 -11.33
CA THR A 67 9.70 12.64 -11.11
C THR A 67 10.18 11.57 -10.15
N LEU A 68 9.25 10.89 -9.52
CA LEU A 68 9.56 9.86 -8.53
C LEU A 68 8.45 8.81 -8.47
N ALA A 69 8.82 7.58 -8.09
CA ALA A 69 7.87 6.50 -7.88
C ALA A 69 8.38 5.54 -6.79
N VAL A 70 7.48 4.82 -6.16
CA VAL A 70 7.81 3.75 -5.22
C VAL A 70 8.02 2.45 -6.00
N TYR A 71 9.03 1.69 -5.60
CA TYR A 71 9.32 0.35 -6.11
C TYR A 71 9.60 -0.60 -4.96
N THR A 72 9.15 -1.84 -5.08
CA THR A 72 9.55 -2.95 -4.21
C THR A 72 10.88 -3.53 -4.71
N VAL A 73 11.86 -3.67 -3.83
CA VAL A 73 13.11 -4.36 -4.13
C VAL A 73 12.85 -5.87 -4.15
N SER A 74 12.32 -6.40 -5.26
CA SER A 74 12.03 -7.83 -5.40
C SER A 74 13.29 -8.69 -5.48
N ASP A 75 14.36 -8.13 -6.02
CA ASP A 75 15.62 -8.83 -6.26
C ASP A 75 16.82 -8.03 -5.81
N VAL A 76 17.88 -8.74 -5.48
CA VAL A 76 19.19 -8.14 -5.16
C VAL A 76 20.28 -8.80 -5.99
N HIS A 77 21.28 -8.00 -6.37
CA HIS A 77 22.47 -8.49 -7.08
C HIS A 77 23.75 -7.97 -6.44
N ASP A 78 24.86 -8.65 -6.66
CA ASP A 78 26.17 -8.28 -6.11
C ASP A 78 27.11 -7.67 -7.17
N GLN A 79 26.70 -7.75 -8.44
CA GLN A 79 27.39 -7.12 -9.58
C GLN A 79 26.87 -5.69 -9.79
N GLU A 80 27.59 -4.89 -10.57
CA GLU A 80 27.20 -3.54 -10.98
C GLU A 80 26.76 -2.63 -9.80
N PRO A 81 27.66 -2.22 -8.91
CA PRO A 81 27.33 -1.62 -7.61
C PRO A 81 26.51 -0.33 -7.66
N ASN A 82 26.48 0.36 -8.80
CA ASN A 82 25.71 1.59 -8.97
C ASN A 82 24.52 1.45 -9.92
N THR A 83 24.11 0.22 -10.24
CA THR A 83 22.99 -0.05 -11.14
C THR A 83 21.77 -0.51 -10.36
N VAL A 84 20.59 -0.02 -10.77
CA VAL A 84 19.28 -0.51 -10.36
C VAL A 84 18.52 -0.88 -11.63
N PHE A 85 18.11 -2.13 -11.72
CA PHE A 85 17.24 -2.59 -12.78
C PHE A 85 15.79 -2.33 -12.40
N VAL A 86 15.05 -1.62 -13.25
CA VAL A 86 13.62 -1.32 -13.04
C VAL A 86 12.77 -2.20 -13.94
N GLY A 87 11.76 -2.83 -13.33
CA GLY A 87 10.81 -3.65 -14.05
C GLY A 87 9.74 -2.82 -14.74
N TYR A 88 9.10 -3.45 -15.72
CA TYR A 88 7.92 -2.97 -16.42
C TYR A 88 7.23 -4.17 -17.06
N THR A 89 5.97 -4.04 -17.39
CA THR A 89 5.23 -5.06 -18.16
C THR A 89 5.16 -4.66 -19.63
N LYS A 90 4.99 -3.36 -19.87
CA LYS A 90 4.98 -2.72 -21.18
C LYS A 90 5.69 -1.37 -21.12
N PRO A 91 6.24 -0.85 -22.21
CA PRO A 91 6.99 0.43 -22.21
C PRO A 91 6.23 1.61 -21.61
N GLU A 92 4.91 1.63 -21.73
CA GLU A 92 4.04 2.66 -21.16
C GLU A 92 4.15 2.75 -19.64
N ASP A 93 4.40 1.65 -18.94
CA ASP A 93 4.57 1.62 -17.48
C ASP A 93 5.74 2.52 -17.04
N LEU A 94 6.82 2.57 -17.80
CA LEU A 94 7.97 3.43 -17.51
C LEU A 94 7.62 4.91 -17.69
N ARG A 95 6.82 5.24 -18.72
CA ARG A 95 6.32 6.60 -18.93
C ARG A 95 5.40 7.01 -17.79
N ASP A 96 4.48 6.15 -17.40
CA ASP A 96 3.42 6.45 -16.45
C ASP A 96 3.99 6.55 -15.01
N ARG A 97 4.99 5.72 -14.67
CA ARG A 97 5.66 5.75 -13.35
C ARG A 97 6.79 6.78 -13.25
N LEU A 98 7.67 6.86 -14.25
CA LEU A 98 8.91 7.63 -14.20
C LEU A 98 9.02 8.69 -15.31
N GLU A 99 7.97 8.90 -16.10
CA GLU A 99 7.96 9.83 -17.24
C GLU A 99 9.07 9.52 -18.27
N LEU A 100 9.46 8.24 -18.39
CA LEU A 100 10.44 7.79 -19.36
C LEU A 100 9.78 7.55 -20.72
N LEU A 101 10.33 8.17 -21.75
CA LEU A 101 9.82 8.04 -23.13
C LEU A 101 10.42 6.82 -23.87
N SER A 102 11.38 6.13 -23.27
CA SER A 102 12.06 4.97 -23.85
C SER A 102 12.61 4.06 -22.75
N THR A 103 13.09 2.88 -23.15
CA THR A 103 13.81 1.95 -22.27
C THR A 103 15.29 2.33 -22.06
N SER A 104 15.68 3.55 -22.41
CA SER A 104 17.08 4.01 -22.24
C SER A 104 17.43 4.17 -20.76
N PRO A 105 18.67 3.80 -20.38
CA PRO A 105 19.14 4.03 -19.02
C PRO A 105 19.17 5.51 -18.63
N PHE A 106 18.91 5.80 -17.35
CA PHE A 106 18.96 7.15 -16.79
C PHE A 106 19.69 7.21 -15.45
N LYS A 107 20.17 8.39 -15.07
CA LYS A 107 20.75 8.61 -13.74
C LYS A 107 19.71 9.16 -12.78
N GLY A 108 19.77 8.72 -11.52
CA GLY A 108 18.83 9.18 -10.50
C GLY A 108 19.30 8.83 -9.09
N LYS A 109 18.38 8.92 -8.13
CA LYS A 109 18.64 8.61 -6.72
C LYS A 109 17.70 7.52 -6.23
N VAL A 110 18.23 6.62 -5.42
CA VAL A 110 17.46 5.72 -4.57
C VAL A 110 17.35 6.34 -3.19
N LYS A 111 16.14 6.44 -2.63
CA LYS A 111 15.89 6.89 -1.26
C LYS A 111 15.22 5.78 -0.46
N ALA A 112 15.66 5.60 0.78
CA ALA A 112 15.07 4.64 1.72
C ALA A 112 13.70 5.11 2.23
N GLN A 113 13.50 6.41 2.39
CA GLN A 113 12.25 6.97 2.88
C GLN A 113 11.17 6.92 1.79
N VAL A 114 10.12 6.13 2.04
CA VAL A 114 9.00 5.92 1.12
C VAL A 114 7.92 6.98 1.32
N THR A 115 7.49 7.21 2.55
CA THR A 115 6.43 8.17 2.88
C THR A 115 7.00 9.45 3.46
N MET A 116 6.30 10.56 3.25
CA MET A 116 6.69 11.88 3.76
C MET A 116 5.83 12.25 4.97
N ASN A 117 6.41 12.99 5.90
CA ASN A 117 5.67 13.54 7.04
C ASN A 117 5.09 14.92 6.64
N LEU A 118 3.97 14.89 5.94
CA LEU A 118 3.24 16.04 5.41
C LEU A 118 1.77 15.91 5.77
N THR A 119 1.05 17.02 5.80
CA THR A 119 -0.42 17.02 5.78
C THR A 119 -0.91 16.57 4.40
N ASP A 120 -2.18 16.15 4.31
CA ASP A 120 -2.80 15.75 3.03
C ASP A 120 -2.71 16.89 2.00
N ALA A 121 -3.02 18.12 2.40
CA ALA A 121 -2.95 19.29 1.52
C ALA A 121 -1.54 19.57 0.99
N GLU A 122 -0.52 19.46 1.86
CA GLU A 122 0.87 19.59 1.43
C GLU A 122 1.32 18.45 0.53
N ALA A 123 0.86 17.21 0.80
CA ALA A 123 1.17 16.05 -0.02
C ALA A 123 0.51 16.15 -1.40
N GLU A 124 -0.71 16.64 -1.48
CA GLU A 124 -1.41 16.88 -2.74
C GLU A 124 -0.72 17.98 -3.56
N ASP A 125 -0.37 19.10 -2.94
CA ASP A 125 0.38 20.20 -3.59
C ASP A 125 1.72 19.74 -4.14
N LYS A 126 2.45 18.91 -3.39
CA LYS A 126 3.79 18.41 -3.74
C LYS A 126 3.78 17.10 -4.52
N SER A 127 2.60 16.51 -4.81
CA SER A 127 2.48 15.20 -5.46
C SER A 127 3.24 14.10 -4.71
N GLU A 128 3.01 13.98 -3.42
CA GLU A 128 3.75 13.11 -2.50
C GLU A 128 2.91 11.95 -1.96
N PHE A 129 3.58 11.04 -1.24
CA PHE A 129 3.03 9.86 -0.60
C PHE A 129 3.18 9.98 0.91
N VAL A 130 2.08 9.82 1.63
CA VAL A 130 2.03 9.96 3.09
C VAL A 130 1.41 8.73 3.72
N GLU A 131 1.79 8.48 4.98
CA GLU A 131 1.28 7.40 5.81
C GLU A 131 0.59 8.00 7.03
N HIS A 132 -0.63 7.56 7.34
CA HIS A 132 -1.41 7.96 8.50
C HIS A 132 -1.70 6.75 9.41
N LEU A 133 -1.80 7.03 10.69
CA LEU A 133 -2.25 6.08 11.69
C LEU A 133 -3.23 6.80 12.62
N ILE A 134 -4.45 6.30 12.71
CA ILE A 134 -5.46 6.67 13.71
C ILE A 134 -5.45 5.54 14.73
N ASP A 135 -5.00 5.81 15.95
CA ASP A 135 -4.75 4.74 16.92
C ASP A 135 -4.59 5.31 18.34
N ASN A 136 -5.13 4.60 19.31
CA ASN A 136 -5.01 4.94 20.73
C ASN A 136 -3.82 4.27 21.45
N GLY A 137 -3.05 3.44 20.74
CA GLY A 137 -1.87 2.75 21.26
C GLY A 137 -2.11 1.35 21.84
N TYR A 138 -3.34 0.95 22.13
CA TYR A 138 -3.67 -0.32 22.80
C TYR A 138 -4.84 -1.12 22.19
N ASN A 139 -5.57 -0.57 21.20
CA ASN A 139 -6.64 -1.31 20.53
C ASN A 139 -6.12 -2.59 19.87
N THR A 140 -6.83 -3.70 20.08
CA THR A 140 -6.58 -5.00 19.43
C THR A 140 -7.85 -5.59 18.81
N LYS A 141 -8.95 -4.84 18.74
CA LYS A 141 -10.24 -5.35 18.23
C LYS A 141 -10.30 -5.25 16.69
N LEU A 142 -10.43 -4.05 16.16
CA LEU A 142 -10.55 -3.82 14.73
C LEU A 142 -9.45 -2.90 14.21
N ILE A 143 -8.82 -3.30 13.11
CA ILE A 143 -7.99 -2.41 12.28
C ILE A 143 -8.63 -2.25 10.91
N VAL A 144 -8.82 -1.01 10.47
CA VAL A 144 -9.28 -0.69 9.12
C VAL A 144 -8.10 -0.16 8.32
N ILE A 145 -7.92 -0.61 7.09
CA ILE A 145 -6.80 -0.16 6.27
C ILE A 145 -7.25 0.34 4.90
N ALA A 146 -6.56 1.36 4.43
CA ALA A 146 -6.64 1.84 3.06
C ALA A 146 -5.20 2.05 2.53
N PRO A 147 -4.58 0.99 1.99
CA PRO A 147 -3.19 1.06 1.52
C PRO A 147 -3.02 2.00 0.32
N HIS A 148 -4.09 2.27 -0.40
CA HIS A 148 -4.10 2.97 -1.68
C HIS A 148 -5.01 4.21 -1.68
N GLY A 149 -5.07 4.93 -0.56
CA GLY A 149 -5.87 6.13 -0.42
C GLY A 149 -5.38 7.33 -1.24
N GLY A 150 -5.99 8.48 -1.00
CA GLY A 150 -5.73 9.70 -1.76
C GLY A 150 -6.20 9.58 -3.21
N ASN A 151 -5.29 9.79 -4.16
CA ASN A 151 -5.57 9.72 -5.59
C ASN A 151 -5.19 8.37 -6.24
N ILE A 152 -4.73 7.36 -5.46
CA ILE A 152 -4.40 6.01 -5.97
C ILE A 152 -5.72 5.28 -6.30
N GLU A 153 -6.48 4.93 -5.29
CA GLU A 153 -7.83 4.33 -5.37
C GLU A 153 -8.80 5.23 -4.63
N LYS A 154 -9.18 6.33 -5.27
CA LYS A 154 -9.92 7.44 -4.64
C LYS A 154 -11.06 6.98 -3.75
N HIS A 155 -11.17 7.61 -2.58
CA HIS A 155 -12.19 7.44 -1.53
C HIS A 155 -12.03 6.22 -0.62
N THR A 156 -11.07 5.31 -0.84
CA THR A 156 -10.80 4.20 0.09
C THR A 156 -10.33 4.70 1.45
N ASP A 157 -9.50 5.75 1.47
CA ASP A 157 -9.07 6.46 2.68
C ASP A 157 -10.26 7.06 3.46
N LYS A 158 -11.25 7.64 2.75
CA LYS A 158 -12.44 8.21 3.37
C LYS A 158 -13.34 7.15 4.01
N GLN A 159 -13.37 5.95 3.47
CA GLN A 159 -14.09 4.83 4.07
C GLN A 159 -13.42 4.38 5.39
N ALA A 160 -12.10 4.26 5.41
CA ALA A 160 -11.37 3.90 6.62
C ALA A 160 -11.49 4.99 7.71
N GLU A 161 -11.35 6.27 7.34
CA GLU A 161 -11.56 7.41 8.24
C GLU A 161 -12.98 7.41 8.81
N ARG A 162 -14.00 7.15 7.97
CA ARG A 162 -15.41 7.13 8.37
C ARG A 162 -15.72 6.10 9.44
N ILE A 163 -15.17 4.90 9.35
CA ILE A 163 -15.33 3.87 10.39
C ILE A 163 -14.75 4.34 11.73
N CYS A 164 -13.56 4.96 11.69
CA CYS A 164 -12.94 5.52 12.89
C CYS A 164 -13.72 6.71 13.49
N GLU A 165 -14.46 7.45 12.69
CA GLU A 165 -15.35 8.51 13.18
C GLU A 165 -16.58 7.97 13.92
N GLN A 166 -17.05 6.77 13.54
CA GLN A 166 -18.30 6.18 14.07
C GLN A 166 -18.06 5.28 15.28
N LEU A 167 -16.92 4.59 15.32
CA LEU A 167 -16.59 3.66 16.39
C LEU A 167 -15.68 4.30 17.44
N PRO A 168 -15.85 3.96 18.74
CA PRO A 168 -14.92 4.44 19.77
C PRO A 168 -13.47 3.99 19.51
N ASP A 169 -12.53 4.90 19.72
CA ASP A 169 -11.09 4.71 19.51
C ASP A 169 -10.47 3.51 20.24
N LYS A 170 -11.08 3.09 21.35
CA LYS A 170 -10.66 1.90 22.10
C LYS A 170 -10.96 0.58 21.37
N TYR A 171 -11.76 0.59 20.31
CA TYR A 171 -12.17 -0.59 19.55
C TYR A 171 -11.72 -0.57 18.10
N VAL A 172 -11.33 0.57 17.57
CA VAL A 172 -10.91 0.71 16.18
C VAL A 172 -9.62 1.49 16.04
N SER A 173 -8.77 1.04 15.11
CA SER A 173 -7.61 1.78 14.61
C SER A 173 -7.67 1.82 13.10
N ALA A 174 -6.97 2.77 12.46
CA ALA A 174 -6.81 2.76 11.02
C ALA A 174 -5.36 3.02 10.60
N TRP A 175 -4.89 2.24 9.62
CA TRP A 175 -3.66 2.51 8.90
C TRP A 175 -3.98 2.85 7.44
N ILE A 176 -3.53 4.03 7.00
CA ILE A 176 -3.92 4.62 5.72
C ILE A 176 -2.67 5.16 5.03
N CYS A 177 -2.44 4.74 3.77
CA CYS A 177 -1.51 5.42 2.89
C CYS A 177 -2.27 6.25 1.86
N LYS A 178 -1.78 7.46 1.59
CA LYS A 178 -2.38 8.35 0.60
C LYS A 178 -1.32 8.82 -0.39
N GLY A 179 -1.53 8.52 -1.66
CA GLY A 179 -0.66 8.96 -2.75
C GLY A 179 -1.33 10.01 -3.61
N PHE A 180 -0.60 11.08 -3.88
CA PHE A 180 -1.08 12.20 -4.69
C PHE A 180 -0.19 12.41 -5.91
N LYS A 181 -0.78 12.82 -7.01
CA LYS A 181 -0.06 13.29 -8.20
C LYS A 181 -0.91 14.30 -8.94
N GLN A 182 -0.44 15.53 -9.01
CA GLN A 182 -1.06 16.57 -9.83
C GLN A 182 -1.10 16.12 -11.30
N GLY A 183 -2.21 16.37 -11.97
CA GLY A 183 -2.43 15.92 -13.35
C GLY A 183 -2.79 14.44 -13.52
N GLY A 184 -2.95 13.67 -12.42
CA GLY A 184 -3.32 12.25 -12.46
C GLY A 184 -2.14 11.27 -12.50
N GLY A 185 -2.43 9.95 -12.50
CA GLY A 185 -1.41 8.90 -12.50
C GLY A 185 -0.82 8.60 -11.11
N ALA A 186 -1.55 8.89 -10.03
CA ALA A 186 -1.12 8.52 -8.68
C ALA A 186 -1.05 7.00 -8.50
N TYR A 187 -1.94 6.26 -9.12
CA TYR A 187 -1.90 4.80 -9.14
C TYR A 187 -0.56 4.30 -9.68
N ASP A 188 -0.17 4.75 -10.85
CA ASP A 188 1.08 4.32 -11.47
C ASP A 188 2.30 4.64 -10.62
N ARG A 189 2.30 5.79 -9.95
CA ARG A 189 3.42 6.28 -9.14
C ARG A 189 3.53 5.60 -7.78
N TRP A 190 2.42 5.35 -7.10
CA TRP A 190 2.38 5.05 -5.67
C TRP A 190 1.79 3.70 -5.30
N HIS A 191 1.11 3.01 -6.23
CA HIS A 191 0.54 1.69 -5.95
C HIS A 191 1.64 0.68 -5.62
N ILE A 192 1.37 -0.12 -4.60
CA ILE A 192 2.19 -1.23 -4.12
C ILE A 192 1.23 -2.39 -3.88
N THR A 193 1.42 -3.49 -4.57
CA THR A 193 0.57 -4.68 -4.35
C THR A 193 0.52 -5.06 -2.88
N SER A 194 -0.66 -5.38 -2.34
CA SER A 194 -0.89 -5.60 -0.91
C SER A 194 -0.04 -6.72 -0.30
N THR A 195 0.38 -7.71 -1.09
CA THR A 195 1.30 -8.76 -0.66
C THR A 195 2.76 -8.30 -0.59
N ASP A 196 3.10 -7.20 -1.23
CA ASP A 196 4.46 -6.64 -1.27
C ASP A 196 4.69 -5.56 -0.20
N ILE A 197 3.63 -5.05 0.41
CA ILE A 197 3.77 -4.03 1.46
C ILE A 197 4.61 -4.58 2.61
N ASN A 198 5.75 -3.95 2.86
CA ASN A 198 6.68 -4.34 3.90
C ASN A 198 6.70 -3.31 5.03
N GLU A 199 6.40 -3.71 6.25
CA GLU A 199 6.30 -2.84 7.42
C GLU A 199 7.58 -2.06 7.72
N GLU A 200 8.74 -2.60 7.36
CA GLU A 200 10.01 -1.88 7.54
C GLU A 200 10.10 -0.59 6.72
N SER A 201 9.30 -0.49 5.65
CA SER A 201 9.21 0.70 4.78
C SER A 201 8.16 1.71 5.26
N PHE A 202 7.30 1.31 6.20
CA PHE A 202 6.16 2.08 6.71
C PHE A 202 6.22 2.15 8.24
N PRO A 203 6.83 3.20 8.82
CA PRO A 203 7.07 3.28 10.26
C PRO A 203 5.81 3.18 11.13
N LYS A 204 4.67 3.69 10.66
CA LYS A 204 3.40 3.61 11.39
C LYS A 204 2.81 2.21 11.32
N LEU A 205 2.85 1.55 10.16
CA LEU A 205 2.48 0.13 10.03
C LEU A 205 3.36 -0.74 10.93
N LYS A 206 4.67 -0.50 10.92
CA LYS A 206 5.62 -1.23 11.77
C LYS A 206 5.27 -1.16 13.27
N SER A 207 4.72 -0.05 13.71
CA SER A 207 4.34 0.12 15.11
C SER A 207 3.12 -0.70 15.55
N ILE A 208 2.33 -1.22 14.60
CA ILE A 208 1.07 -1.91 14.88
C ILE A 208 1.01 -3.35 14.36
N ILE A 209 1.86 -3.74 13.41
CA ILE A 209 1.78 -5.04 12.72
C ILE A 209 1.84 -6.24 13.69
N GLY A 210 2.52 -6.12 14.81
CA GLY A 210 2.63 -7.17 15.84
C GLY A 210 1.51 -7.20 16.86
N ARG A 211 0.46 -6.38 16.75
CA ARG A 211 -0.64 -6.36 17.74
C ARG A 211 -1.64 -7.49 17.61
N HIS A 212 -1.69 -8.16 16.44
CA HIS A 212 -2.62 -9.26 16.18
C HIS A 212 -4.08 -8.86 16.46
N PHE A 213 -4.59 -7.91 15.67
CA PHE A 213 -5.97 -7.46 15.80
C PHE A 213 -6.95 -8.64 15.63
N GLU A 214 -8.08 -8.58 16.30
CA GLU A 214 -9.11 -9.61 16.17
C GLU A 214 -9.71 -9.64 14.76
N TYR A 215 -9.92 -8.46 14.17
CA TYR A 215 -10.40 -8.29 12.80
C TYR A 215 -9.56 -7.23 12.07
N SER A 216 -9.42 -7.41 10.77
CA SER A 216 -8.90 -6.38 9.87
C SER A 216 -9.78 -6.25 8.63
N VAL A 217 -9.99 -5.01 8.16
CA VAL A 217 -10.75 -4.70 6.94
C VAL A 217 -9.94 -3.79 6.05
N ALA A 218 -9.76 -4.19 4.78
CA ALA A 218 -9.08 -3.41 3.75
C ALA A 218 -10.07 -2.88 2.72
N PHE A 219 -10.06 -1.58 2.49
CA PHE A 219 -10.77 -0.96 1.36
C PHE A 219 -9.85 -0.78 0.18
N HIS A 220 -10.25 -1.33 -0.96
CA HIS A 220 -9.54 -1.30 -2.23
C HIS A 220 -10.42 -0.83 -3.37
N GLY A 221 -9.80 -0.56 -4.49
CA GLY A 221 -10.47 -0.20 -5.71
C GLY A 221 -9.92 -0.91 -6.93
N TRP A 222 -10.81 -1.39 -7.78
CA TRP A 222 -10.48 -2.07 -9.02
C TRP A 222 -11.22 -1.50 -10.24
N ASP A 223 -10.91 -2.04 -11.42
CA ASP A 223 -11.49 -1.58 -12.68
C ASP A 223 -12.80 -2.29 -13.07
N ASN A 224 -13.20 -3.35 -12.33
CA ASN A 224 -14.48 -4.03 -12.57
C ASN A 224 -15.66 -3.21 -12.06
N ASP A 225 -16.84 -3.38 -12.65
CA ASP A 225 -18.07 -2.66 -12.29
C ASP A 225 -18.84 -3.27 -11.11
N SER A 226 -18.15 -4.03 -10.26
CA SER A 226 -18.74 -4.76 -9.12
C SER A 226 -18.03 -4.42 -7.81
N ILE A 227 -18.51 -5.02 -6.72
CA ILE A 227 -17.84 -5.10 -5.42
C ILE A 227 -17.55 -6.57 -5.14
N CYS A 228 -16.31 -6.89 -4.78
CA CYS A 228 -15.91 -8.22 -4.36
C CYS A 228 -15.45 -8.19 -2.89
N ILE A 229 -15.99 -9.09 -2.08
CA ILE A 229 -15.67 -9.24 -0.66
C ILE A 229 -14.95 -10.57 -0.51
N GLY A 230 -13.70 -10.51 -0.08
CA GLY A 230 -12.90 -11.69 0.16
C GLY A 230 -12.15 -11.61 1.49
N GLY A 231 -11.23 -12.53 1.72
CA GLY A 231 -10.45 -12.54 2.95
C GLY A 231 -9.64 -13.80 3.16
N GLY A 232 -8.90 -13.84 4.27
CA GLY A 232 -8.08 -14.98 4.66
C GLY A 232 -8.90 -16.22 5.02
N GLU A 233 -8.23 -17.39 5.07
CA GLU A 233 -8.86 -18.68 5.40
C GLU A 233 -9.61 -18.68 6.73
N SER A 234 -9.14 -17.91 7.71
CA SER A 234 -9.78 -17.83 9.04
C SER A 234 -10.90 -16.80 9.11
N THR A 235 -11.19 -16.08 8.03
CA THR A 235 -12.31 -15.14 7.97
C THR A 235 -13.63 -15.92 7.88
N PRO A 236 -14.54 -15.79 8.87
CA PRO A 236 -15.75 -16.58 8.87
C PRO A 236 -16.63 -16.33 7.63
N PRO A 237 -17.07 -17.38 6.91
CA PRO A 237 -17.93 -17.21 5.73
C PRO A 237 -19.20 -16.43 6.03
N HIS A 238 -19.82 -16.64 7.20
CA HIS A 238 -21.01 -15.91 7.60
C HIS A 238 -20.77 -14.39 7.75
N LEU A 239 -19.57 -13.98 8.18
CA LEU A 239 -19.20 -12.57 8.28
C LEU A 239 -19.10 -11.92 6.89
N LYS A 240 -18.48 -12.63 5.92
CA LYS A 240 -18.44 -12.15 4.51
C LYS A 240 -19.84 -12.00 3.95
N GLN A 241 -20.72 -12.96 4.23
CA GLN A 241 -22.11 -12.90 3.78
C GLN A 241 -22.90 -11.74 4.42
N GLN A 242 -22.75 -11.53 5.73
CA GLN A 242 -23.38 -10.39 6.41
C GLN A 242 -22.95 -9.04 5.82
N ILE A 243 -21.66 -8.88 5.55
CA ILE A 243 -21.11 -7.67 4.92
C ILE A 243 -21.65 -7.53 3.49
N LYS A 244 -21.73 -8.64 2.72
CA LYS A 244 -22.32 -8.64 1.39
C LYS A 244 -23.76 -8.10 1.42
N GLU A 245 -24.60 -8.64 2.29
CA GLU A 245 -26.01 -8.23 2.43
C GLU A 245 -26.12 -6.76 2.83
N ALA A 246 -25.32 -6.30 3.77
CA ALA A 246 -25.29 -4.90 4.18
C ALA A 246 -24.87 -3.96 3.03
N ILE A 247 -23.84 -4.34 2.27
CA ILE A 247 -23.36 -3.55 1.12
C ILE A 247 -24.38 -3.59 -0.04
N VAL A 248 -25.06 -4.72 -0.29
CA VAL A 248 -26.16 -4.80 -1.29
C VAL A 248 -27.22 -3.76 -0.97
N ASN A 249 -27.62 -3.63 0.30
CA ASN A 249 -28.59 -2.62 0.74
C ASN A 249 -28.04 -1.19 0.55
N ALA A 250 -26.75 -0.96 0.85
CA ALA A 250 -26.12 0.35 0.68
C ALA A 250 -26.08 0.83 -0.78
N VAL A 251 -25.98 -0.10 -1.73
CA VAL A 251 -25.90 0.20 -3.18
C VAL A 251 -27.19 -0.11 -3.92
N LEU A 252 -28.29 -0.33 -3.22
CA LEU A 252 -29.59 -0.69 -3.82
C LEU A 252 -30.00 0.30 -4.92
N GLY A 253 -30.46 -0.22 -6.05
CA GLY A 253 -30.87 0.58 -7.22
C GLY A 253 -29.70 1.14 -8.04
N SER A 254 -28.45 0.86 -7.68
CA SER A 254 -27.25 1.35 -8.41
C SER A 254 -26.92 0.56 -9.67
N GLY A 255 -27.35 -0.70 -9.74
CA GLY A 255 -26.90 -1.68 -10.74
C GLY A 255 -25.49 -2.23 -10.48
N ILE A 256 -24.90 -1.98 -9.29
CA ILE A 256 -23.61 -2.55 -8.90
C ILE A 256 -23.87 -3.94 -8.28
N SER A 257 -23.23 -4.99 -8.81
CA SER A 257 -23.25 -6.32 -8.19
C SER A 257 -22.29 -6.37 -6.99
N VAL A 258 -22.66 -7.16 -5.98
CA VAL A 258 -21.85 -7.40 -4.78
C VAL A 258 -21.68 -8.90 -4.62
N GLU A 259 -20.46 -9.35 -4.55
CA GLU A 259 -20.09 -10.76 -4.60
C GLU A 259 -19.09 -11.09 -3.48
N THR A 260 -19.00 -12.36 -3.11
CA THR A 260 -17.96 -12.86 -2.22
C THR A 260 -16.92 -13.66 -3.01
N ASP A 261 -15.81 -13.98 -2.39
CA ASP A 261 -14.78 -14.85 -2.96
C ASP A 261 -15.26 -16.31 -3.18
N GLU A 262 -16.42 -16.67 -2.69
CA GLU A 262 -17.12 -17.93 -3.00
C GLU A 262 -17.85 -17.85 -4.35
N ASP A 263 -18.14 -16.66 -4.83
CA ASP A 263 -18.73 -16.42 -6.14
C ASP A 263 -17.64 -16.44 -7.22
N ARG A 264 -17.82 -17.20 -8.30
CA ARG A 264 -16.81 -17.37 -9.37
C ARG A 264 -16.42 -16.09 -10.10
N THR A 265 -17.21 -15.05 -9.94
CA THR A 265 -17.01 -13.74 -10.58
C THR A 265 -16.08 -12.81 -9.80
N CYS A 266 -15.69 -13.19 -8.57
CA CYS A 266 -14.70 -12.50 -7.76
C CYS A 266 -13.31 -13.15 -8.01
N PRO A 267 -12.41 -12.53 -8.81
CA PRO A 267 -11.16 -13.16 -9.24
C PRO A 267 -10.23 -13.47 -8.08
N GLY A 268 -9.55 -14.62 -8.13
CA GLY A 268 -8.66 -15.10 -7.07
C GLY A 268 -7.52 -14.16 -6.70
N ASP A 269 -7.01 -13.39 -7.67
CA ASP A 269 -5.93 -12.41 -7.43
C ASP A 269 -6.39 -11.19 -6.60
N PHE A 270 -7.70 -10.96 -6.51
CA PHE A 270 -8.30 -9.81 -5.82
C PHE A 270 -9.13 -10.19 -4.59
N ASN A 271 -9.22 -11.47 -4.26
CA ASN A 271 -10.07 -11.96 -3.16
C ASN A 271 -9.44 -11.82 -1.76
N GLY A 272 -8.21 -11.30 -1.66
CA GLY A 272 -7.54 -11.09 -0.37
C GLY A 272 -7.16 -12.36 0.39
N SER A 273 -7.20 -13.56 -0.22
CA SER A 273 -6.97 -14.84 0.48
C SER A 273 -5.50 -15.13 0.79
N ASN A 274 -4.57 -14.47 0.10
CA ASN A 274 -3.14 -14.70 0.27
C ASN A 274 -2.70 -14.31 1.70
N SER A 275 -2.05 -15.21 2.42
CA SER A 275 -1.55 -14.98 3.80
C SER A 275 -0.50 -13.85 3.88
N GLY A 276 0.22 -13.56 2.78
CA GLY A 276 1.16 -12.44 2.67
C GLY A 276 0.47 -11.08 2.49
N ASN A 277 -0.83 -11.05 2.16
CA ASN A 277 -1.57 -9.79 2.04
C ASN A 277 -1.59 -9.06 3.38
N ILE A 278 -1.35 -7.75 3.35
CA ILE A 278 -1.25 -6.93 4.56
C ILE A 278 -2.49 -7.05 5.46
N VAL A 279 -3.67 -7.24 4.89
CA VAL A 279 -4.90 -7.43 5.66
C VAL A 279 -4.84 -8.71 6.52
N ASN A 280 -4.26 -9.80 6.01
CA ASN A 280 -4.13 -11.06 6.74
C ASN A 280 -2.92 -11.09 7.70
N ARG A 281 -1.94 -10.22 7.49
CA ARG A 281 -0.80 -10.04 8.38
C ARG A 281 -1.14 -9.23 9.63
N LEU A 282 -2.17 -8.38 9.56
CA LEU A 282 -2.68 -7.60 10.69
C LEU A 282 -3.66 -8.41 11.55
N SER A 283 -4.42 -9.33 10.94
CA SER A 283 -5.37 -10.22 11.62
C SER A 283 -5.55 -11.51 10.85
N THR A 284 -5.75 -12.62 11.55
CA THR A 284 -6.13 -13.90 10.92
C THR A 284 -7.54 -13.88 10.32
N LYS A 285 -8.40 -12.93 10.76
CA LYS A 285 -9.74 -12.68 10.22
C LYS A 285 -9.73 -11.44 9.32
N GLY A 286 -8.81 -11.42 8.35
CA GLY A 286 -8.66 -10.31 7.40
C GLY A 286 -9.73 -10.33 6.33
N LEU A 287 -10.31 -9.17 6.05
CA LEU A 287 -11.38 -8.95 5.09
C LEU A 287 -10.94 -7.90 4.06
N GLN A 288 -11.07 -8.19 2.77
CA GLN A 288 -10.77 -7.27 1.67
C GLN A 288 -12.02 -6.93 0.90
N ILE A 289 -12.23 -5.67 0.59
CA ILE A 289 -13.36 -5.16 -0.18
C ILE A 289 -12.84 -4.40 -1.39
N GLU A 290 -12.85 -5.08 -2.56
CA GLU A 290 -12.57 -4.46 -3.84
C GLU A 290 -13.80 -3.78 -4.40
N GLN A 291 -13.67 -2.58 -4.91
CA GLN A 291 -14.81 -1.75 -5.27
C GLN A 291 -14.60 -1.03 -6.60
N SER A 292 -15.63 -1.04 -7.45
CA SER A 292 -15.62 -0.20 -8.65
C SER A 292 -15.46 1.29 -8.30
N LYS A 293 -14.93 2.07 -9.23
CA LYS A 293 -14.86 3.53 -9.09
C LYS A 293 -16.21 4.14 -8.79
N LYS A 294 -17.29 3.63 -9.42
CA LYS A 294 -18.68 4.08 -9.19
C LYS A 294 -19.10 3.82 -7.74
N ALA A 295 -18.81 2.63 -7.20
CA ALA A 295 -19.11 2.26 -5.82
C ALA A 295 -18.45 3.22 -4.83
N ARG A 296 -17.13 3.39 -4.93
CA ARG A 296 -16.35 4.28 -4.04
C ARG A 296 -16.82 5.73 -4.10
N THR A 297 -17.08 6.25 -5.32
CA THR A 297 -17.38 7.67 -5.51
C THR A 297 -18.79 8.04 -5.06
N ARG A 298 -19.77 7.17 -5.30
CA ARG A 298 -21.20 7.49 -5.05
C ARG A 298 -21.74 6.89 -3.77
N TYR A 299 -21.18 5.77 -3.34
CA TYR A 299 -21.72 4.96 -2.23
C TYR A 299 -20.68 4.69 -1.15
N GLY A 300 -19.44 5.16 -1.29
CA GLY A 300 -18.33 4.82 -0.39
C GLY A 300 -18.64 5.04 1.08
N ILE A 301 -19.22 6.16 1.44
CA ILE A 301 -19.63 6.44 2.84
C ILE A 301 -20.73 5.48 3.30
N LYS A 302 -21.74 5.19 2.49
CA LYS A 302 -22.80 4.24 2.85
C LYS A 302 -22.25 2.82 3.01
N ILE A 303 -21.27 2.44 2.20
CA ILE A 303 -20.57 1.16 2.31
C ILE A 303 -19.79 1.11 3.62
N ALA A 304 -19.07 2.16 3.97
CA ALA A 304 -18.36 2.24 5.25
C ALA A 304 -19.31 2.17 6.45
N ASP A 305 -20.43 2.90 6.40
CA ASP A 305 -21.49 2.87 7.42
C ASP A 305 -22.03 1.43 7.60
N SER A 306 -22.33 0.74 6.49
CA SER A 306 -22.80 -0.66 6.52
C SER A 306 -21.78 -1.63 7.11
N VAL A 307 -20.51 -1.45 6.82
CA VAL A 307 -19.42 -2.23 7.42
C VAL A 307 -19.31 -1.95 8.92
N THR A 308 -19.47 -0.68 9.32
CA THR A 308 -19.48 -0.28 10.74
C THR A 308 -20.59 -0.96 11.50
N ASP A 309 -21.81 -0.99 10.96
CA ASP A 309 -22.99 -1.60 11.60
C ASP A 309 -22.78 -3.10 11.88
N ILE A 310 -22.05 -3.80 11.02
CA ILE A 310 -21.70 -5.21 11.22
C ILE A 310 -20.63 -5.38 12.30
N PHE A 311 -19.59 -4.53 12.32
CA PHE A 311 -18.49 -4.68 13.26
C PHE A 311 -18.80 -4.13 14.66
N ASP A 312 -19.65 -3.10 14.79
CA ASP A 312 -19.96 -2.47 16.07
C ASP A 312 -20.39 -3.46 17.18
N PRO A 313 -21.34 -4.38 16.96
CA PRO A 313 -21.68 -5.39 17.97
C PRO A 313 -20.58 -6.43 18.20
N LEU A 314 -19.76 -6.76 17.17
CA LEU A 314 -18.73 -7.79 17.28
C LEU A 314 -17.53 -7.37 18.13
N ILE A 315 -17.17 -6.08 18.11
CA ILE A 315 -15.98 -5.56 18.79
C ILE A 315 -16.23 -5.10 20.22
N LYS A 316 -17.50 -4.98 20.63
CA LYS A 316 -17.91 -4.55 21.99
C LYS A 316 -18.07 -5.70 22.98
N VAL A 317 -17.93 -6.92 22.49
CA VAL A 317 -18.05 -8.15 23.31
C VAL A 317 -16.79 -8.47 24.09
#